data_4195ec9c8006fc9d1d50648eab55242a
#
_entry.id   4195ec9c8006fc9d1d50648eab55242a
#
_cell.length_a   1.000
_cell.length_b   1.000
_cell.length_c   1.000
_cell.angle_alpha   90.00
_cell.angle_beta   90.00
_cell.angle_gamma   90.00
#
_symmetry.space_group_name_H-M   'P 1'
#
loop_
_entity.id
_entity.type
_entity.pdbx_description
1 polymer ?
#
loop_
_entity_poly.entity_id
_entity_poly.type
_entity_poly.pdbx_seq_one_letter_code
_entity_poly.pdbx_strand_id
1 'polypeptide(L)'
;MTKTPFYITTPIYYPSGKLHIGSAYTTIACDVLARYKRLMGHDVYYLTGLDEHGQKIEEKAKDAGLTPQAYVDGMAVGVKELWKLLDISYDKFIRTTDDYHEQVVADVFEKLLAQDDIYLGEYSGWYSVSDEEFFTESQLAEVFRDENGKVTGGIAPSGHEVAWVSEESYFLRLSKYQDKLVEFFNAHPDFIQPDGRMNEIMKNFIEPGLEDLAVSRTSFTWGVPVPSNPKHVVYVWIDALLNYATALGYGQEETANYDKFWNGTVYH
;
A
#
# COMPACT_ATOMS: atom_id res chain seq x y z
N MET A 1 34.91 -12.78 1.86
CA MET A 1 33.63 -13.48 1.64
C MET A 1 32.57 -12.41 1.41
N THR A 2 31.79 -12.51 0.34
CA THR A 2 30.64 -11.62 0.13
C THR A 2 29.57 -11.96 1.19
N LYS A 3 29.05 -10.94 1.86
CA LYS A 3 27.98 -11.11 2.84
C LYS A 3 26.68 -11.51 2.11
N THR A 4 25.89 -12.38 2.73
CA THR A 4 24.57 -12.74 2.20
C THR A 4 23.59 -11.57 2.35
N PRO A 5 22.93 -11.11 1.28
CA PRO A 5 21.94 -10.05 1.37
C PRO A 5 20.74 -10.49 2.22
N PHE A 6 20.21 -9.54 2.98
CA PHE A 6 19.01 -9.73 3.78
C PHE A 6 18.20 -8.44 3.77
N TYR A 7 17.04 -8.46 3.16
CA TYR A 7 16.12 -7.32 3.08
C TYR A 7 14.94 -7.55 4.02
N ILE A 8 14.68 -6.59 4.89
CA ILE A 8 13.54 -6.61 5.81
C ILE A 8 12.80 -5.29 5.75
N THR A 9 11.45 -5.35 5.74
CA THR A 9 10.59 -4.18 5.69
C THR A 9 9.54 -4.22 6.78
N THR A 10 9.13 -3.04 7.26
CA THR A 10 7.82 -2.87 7.90
C THR A 10 6.77 -2.56 6.83
N PRO A 11 5.46 -2.65 7.12
CA PRO A 11 4.48 -1.84 6.38
C PRO A 11 4.90 -0.37 6.46
N ILE A 12 4.60 0.41 5.41
CA ILE A 12 4.68 1.86 5.51
C ILE A 12 3.42 2.37 6.22
N TYR A 13 3.60 3.28 7.18
CA TYR A 13 2.51 3.69 8.07
C TYR A 13 1.73 4.86 7.50
N TYR A 14 0.40 4.79 7.60
CA TYR A 14 -0.50 5.84 7.13
C TYR A 14 -0.57 6.99 8.16
N PRO A 15 -0.09 8.22 7.83
CA PRO A 15 0.08 9.28 8.81
C PRO A 15 -1.20 10.12 9.03
N SER A 16 -2.37 9.48 9.09
CA SER A 16 -3.64 10.16 9.38
C SER A 16 -3.80 10.59 10.83
N GLY A 17 -2.87 10.19 11.69
CA GLY A 17 -2.80 10.50 13.11
C GLY A 17 -1.52 10.00 13.75
N LYS A 18 -1.41 10.12 15.08
CA LYS A 18 -0.25 9.58 15.81
C LYS A 18 -0.21 8.06 15.70
N LEU A 19 1.00 7.52 15.51
CA LEU A 19 1.21 6.09 15.53
C LEU A 19 0.87 5.51 16.93
N HIS A 20 0.41 4.27 16.94
CA HIS A 20 0.05 3.56 18.16
C HIS A 20 1.05 2.43 18.47
N ILE A 21 0.86 1.76 19.61
CA ILE A 21 1.77 0.69 20.08
C ILE A 21 1.91 -0.48 19.10
N GLY A 22 0.91 -0.76 18.27
CA GLY A 22 1.00 -1.78 17.21
C GLY A 22 2.04 -1.43 16.15
N SER A 23 2.12 -0.16 15.72
CA SER A 23 3.14 0.30 14.79
C SER A 23 4.55 0.19 15.40
N ALA A 24 4.70 0.55 16.68
CA ALA A 24 5.95 0.40 17.42
C ALA A 24 6.34 -1.07 17.56
N TYR A 25 5.40 -1.96 17.86
CA TYR A 25 5.63 -3.40 17.99
C TYR A 25 6.22 -3.99 16.70
N THR A 26 5.59 -3.74 15.56
CA THR A 26 6.05 -4.23 14.25
C THR A 26 7.46 -3.69 13.93
N THR A 27 7.68 -2.39 14.13
CA THR A 27 8.98 -1.75 13.85
C THR A 27 10.08 -2.31 14.74
N ILE A 28 9.83 -2.48 16.04
CA ILE A 28 10.81 -3.06 16.97
C ILE A 28 11.11 -4.52 16.62
N ALA A 29 10.10 -5.32 16.24
CA ALA A 29 10.32 -6.72 15.85
C ALA A 29 11.24 -6.81 14.62
N CYS A 30 11.02 -5.97 13.60
CA CYS A 30 11.89 -5.87 12.44
C CYS A 30 13.31 -5.40 12.83
N ASP A 31 13.43 -4.42 13.71
CA ASP A 31 14.73 -3.92 14.18
C ASP A 31 15.54 -4.99 14.91
N VAL A 32 14.90 -5.75 15.79
CA VAL A 32 15.55 -6.88 16.49
C VAL A 32 16.10 -7.89 15.49
N LEU A 33 15.30 -8.25 14.47
CA LEU A 33 15.74 -9.20 13.45
C LEU A 33 16.86 -8.61 12.57
N ALA A 34 16.76 -7.34 12.19
CA ALA A 34 17.79 -6.64 11.42
C ALA A 34 19.13 -6.63 12.18
N ARG A 35 19.13 -6.27 13.48
CA ARG A 35 20.32 -6.27 14.34
C ARG A 35 20.89 -7.67 14.48
N TYR A 36 20.05 -8.68 14.71
CA TYR A 36 20.48 -10.07 14.79
C TYR A 36 21.18 -10.53 13.51
N LYS A 37 20.59 -10.24 12.35
CA LYS A 37 21.17 -10.61 11.05
C LYS A 37 22.49 -9.90 10.78
N ARG A 38 22.63 -8.63 11.17
CA ARG A 38 23.90 -7.90 11.11
C ARG A 38 24.99 -8.53 11.99
N LEU A 39 24.62 -8.97 13.21
CA LEU A 39 25.54 -9.71 14.11
C LEU A 39 25.97 -11.05 13.51
N MET A 40 25.08 -11.72 12.77
CA MET A 40 25.39 -12.96 12.06
C MET A 40 26.21 -12.77 10.77
N GLY A 41 26.57 -11.53 10.45
CA GLY A 41 27.44 -11.19 9.32
C GLY A 41 26.71 -11.02 7.98
N HIS A 42 25.37 -10.95 7.97
CA HIS A 42 24.62 -10.60 6.78
C HIS A 42 24.82 -9.14 6.39
N ASP A 43 24.59 -8.86 5.10
CA ASP A 43 24.43 -7.51 4.59
C ASP A 43 22.94 -7.17 4.64
N VAL A 44 22.56 -6.33 5.59
CA VAL A 44 21.15 -6.08 5.91
C VAL A 44 20.73 -4.72 5.37
N TYR A 45 19.57 -4.67 4.71
CA TYR A 45 18.86 -3.45 4.38
C TYR A 45 17.50 -3.47 5.07
N TYR A 46 17.28 -2.52 6.00
CA TYR A 46 16.05 -2.40 6.76
C TYR A 46 15.27 -1.15 6.32
N LEU A 47 14.09 -1.37 5.75
CA LEU A 47 13.19 -0.32 5.25
C LEU A 47 12.01 -0.11 6.18
N THR A 48 11.68 1.13 6.44
CA THR A 48 10.42 1.59 7.03
C THR A 48 10.00 2.89 6.35
N GLY A 49 8.80 3.40 6.59
CA GLY A 49 8.37 4.63 5.95
C GLY A 49 6.93 5.02 6.20
N LEU A 50 6.44 5.95 5.36
CA LEU A 50 5.08 6.48 5.42
C LEU A 50 4.38 6.38 4.07
N ASP A 51 3.10 6.01 4.14
CA ASP A 51 2.14 6.09 3.05
C ASP A 51 1.36 7.41 3.18
N GLU A 52 1.69 8.39 2.33
CA GLU A 52 1.34 9.79 2.58
C GLU A 52 0.25 10.35 1.65
N HIS A 53 -0.22 9.57 0.69
CA HIS A 53 -1.26 9.98 -0.26
C HIS A 53 -2.67 9.59 0.21
N GLY A 54 -3.69 10.07 -0.51
CA GLY A 54 -5.08 9.68 -0.31
C GLY A 54 -5.99 10.76 0.24
N GLN A 55 -7.30 10.51 0.10
CA GLN A 55 -8.36 11.46 0.46
C GLN A 55 -8.33 11.86 1.94
N LYS A 56 -8.11 10.91 2.82
CA LYS A 56 -8.10 11.14 4.28
C LYS A 56 -6.97 12.08 4.71
N ILE A 57 -5.81 12.01 4.05
CA ILE A 57 -4.70 12.95 4.28
C ILE A 57 -5.07 14.34 3.78
N GLU A 58 -5.65 14.44 2.57
CA GLU A 58 -6.13 15.72 2.01
C GLU A 58 -7.13 16.41 2.95
N GLU A 59 -8.11 15.65 3.48
CA GLU A 59 -9.09 16.14 4.45
C GLU A 59 -8.44 16.58 5.77
N LYS A 60 -7.53 15.76 6.34
CA LYS A 60 -6.81 16.09 7.57
C LYS A 60 -5.95 17.35 7.44
N ALA A 61 -5.29 17.51 6.31
CA ALA A 61 -4.51 18.71 6.02
C ALA A 61 -5.42 19.96 5.96
N LYS A 62 -6.56 19.85 5.27
CA LYS A 62 -7.57 20.90 5.18
C LYS A 62 -8.11 21.28 6.56
N ASP A 63 -8.46 20.32 7.39
CA ASP A 63 -8.94 20.54 8.76
C ASP A 63 -7.89 21.25 9.64
N ALA A 64 -6.61 20.95 9.39
CA ALA A 64 -5.49 21.60 10.07
C ALA A 64 -5.12 22.98 9.49
N GLY A 65 -5.74 23.40 8.38
CA GLY A 65 -5.42 24.65 7.67
C GLY A 65 -4.05 24.61 6.98
N LEU A 66 -3.60 23.42 6.58
CA LEU A 66 -2.30 23.16 5.94
C LEU A 66 -2.49 22.66 4.51
N THR A 67 -1.42 22.73 3.71
CA THR A 67 -1.35 21.93 2.48
C THR A 67 -1.10 20.46 2.84
N PRO A 68 -1.53 19.49 2.01
CA PRO A 68 -1.24 18.07 2.26
C PRO A 68 0.25 17.81 2.48
N GLN A 69 1.13 18.38 1.64
CA GLN A 69 2.58 18.24 1.81
C GLN A 69 3.07 18.75 3.17
N ALA A 70 2.65 19.94 3.60
CA ALA A 70 3.06 20.50 4.89
C ALA A 70 2.56 19.64 6.07
N TYR A 71 1.36 19.05 5.92
CA TYR A 71 0.80 18.15 6.92
C TYR A 71 1.65 16.89 7.06
N VAL A 72 1.93 16.19 5.95
CA VAL A 72 2.72 14.93 6.00
C VAL A 72 4.20 15.19 6.36
N ASP A 73 4.77 16.35 6.02
CA ASP A 73 6.10 16.74 6.47
C ASP A 73 6.18 16.82 7.99
N GLY A 74 5.18 17.44 8.62
CA GLY A 74 5.08 17.49 10.09
C GLY A 74 4.92 16.12 10.72
N MET A 75 4.12 15.23 10.10
CA MET A 75 3.92 13.86 10.56
C MET A 75 5.21 13.05 10.43
N ALA A 76 5.94 13.17 9.32
CA ALA A 76 7.20 12.46 9.09
C ALA A 76 8.27 12.83 10.12
N VAL A 77 8.36 14.11 10.51
CA VAL A 77 9.26 14.54 11.59
C VAL A 77 8.92 13.81 12.89
N GLY A 78 7.65 13.81 13.30
CA GLY A 78 7.22 13.16 14.55
C GLY A 78 7.49 11.65 14.56
N VAL A 79 7.29 10.96 13.42
CA VAL A 79 7.57 9.52 13.31
C VAL A 79 9.07 9.24 13.37
N LYS A 80 9.89 10.04 12.69
CA LYS A 80 11.37 9.91 12.77
C LYS A 80 11.91 10.16 14.18
N GLU A 81 11.34 11.11 14.91
CA GLU A 81 11.67 11.36 16.33
C GLU A 81 11.29 10.15 17.20
N LEU A 82 10.12 9.55 16.96
CA LEU A 82 9.70 8.34 17.67
C LEU A 82 10.65 7.17 17.39
N TRP A 83 11.05 6.95 16.13
CA TRP A 83 12.01 5.89 15.77
C TRP A 83 13.39 6.16 16.38
N LYS A 84 13.80 7.40 16.46
CA LYS A 84 15.05 7.79 17.17
C LYS A 84 14.95 7.52 18.66
N LEU A 85 13.82 7.81 19.30
CA LEU A 85 13.59 7.52 20.73
C LEU A 85 13.67 6.02 21.01
N LEU A 86 13.15 5.19 20.10
CA LEU A 86 13.17 3.72 20.19
C LEU A 86 14.48 3.09 19.68
N ASP A 87 15.46 3.89 19.29
CA ASP A 87 16.76 3.46 18.74
C ASP A 87 16.62 2.49 17.55
N ILE A 88 15.64 2.74 16.65
CA ILE A 88 15.41 1.93 15.46
C ILE A 88 16.51 2.12 14.42
N SER A 89 17.12 1.03 13.98
CA SER A 89 18.32 1.00 13.13
C SER A 89 18.01 0.83 11.64
N TYR A 90 16.92 1.45 11.12
CA TYR A 90 16.59 1.40 9.70
C TYR A 90 17.67 2.01 8.81
N ASP A 91 17.86 1.44 7.62
CA ASP A 91 18.79 1.96 6.61
C ASP A 91 18.11 3.01 5.72
N LYS A 92 16.80 2.86 5.45
CA LYS A 92 16.02 3.81 4.67
C LYS A 92 14.66 4.07 5.32
N PHE A 93 14.29 5.34 5.35
CA PHE A 93 12.93 5.80 5.65
C PHE A 93 12.35 6.38 4.35
N ILE A 94 11.45 5.63 3.72
CA ILE A 94 10.79 6.06 2.48
C ILE A 94 9.53 6.85 2.78
N ARG A 95 9.23 7.80 1.92
CA ARG A 95 7.96 8.51 1.86
C ARG A 95 7.36 8.31 0.47
N THR A 96 6.06 8.06 0.36
CA THR A 96 5.44 7.96 -0.97
C THR A 96 5.43 9.31 -1.71
N THR A 97 5.67 10.42 -1.01
CA THR A 97 5.89 11.78 -1.56
C THR A 97 7.35 12.07 -1.93
N ASP A 98 8.27 11.10 -1.85
CA ASP A 98 9.63 11.28 -2.39
C ASP A 98 9.57 11.35 -3.93
N ASP A 99 10.11 12.41 -4.55
CA ASP A 99 10.01 12.67 -6.01
C ASP A 99 10.38 11.45 -6.87
N TYR A 100 11.44 10.71 -6.50
CA TYR A 100 11.87 9.52 -7.24
C TYR A 100 10.84 8.39 -7.17
N HIS A 101 10.10 8.27 -6.05
CA HIS A 101 9.06 7.28 -5.89
C HIS A 101 7.85 7.62 -6.76
N GLU A 102 7.37 8.86 -6.70
CA GLU A 102 6.24 9.33 -7.52
C GLU A 102 6.51 9.15 -9.01
N GLN A 103 7.75 9.45 -9.47
CA GLN A 103 8.14 9.26 -10.87
C GLN A 103 8.05 7.79 -11.27
N VAL A 104 8.57 6.87 -10.46
CA VAL A 104 8.54 5.44 -10.76
C VAL A 104 7.11 4.90 -10.73
N VAL A 105 6.28 5.35 -9.79
CA VAL A 105 4.85 4.98 -9.73
C VAL A 105 4.13 5.39 -11.01
N ALA A 106 4.34 6.62 -11.48
CA ALA A 106 3.79 7.12 -12.73
C ALA A 106 4.25 6.28 -13.94
N ASP A 107 5.55 6.00 -14.05
CA ASP A 107 6.12 5.22 -15.14
C ASP A 107 5.63 3.76 -15.15
N VAL A 108 5.52 3.14 -13.98
CA VAL A 108 4.98 1.77 -13.85
C VAL A 108 3.50 1.72 -14.22
N PHE A 109 2.72 2.71 -13.82
CA PHE A 109 1.30 2.79 -14.19
C PHE A 109 1.13 2.84 -15.71
N GLU A 110 1.86 3.74 -16.41
CA GLU A 110 1.82 3.87 -17.86
C GLU A 110 2.31 2.59 -18.57
N LYS A 111 3.31 1.93 -18.01
CA LYS A 111 3.79 0.64 -18.54
C LYS A 111 2.72 -0.45 -18.45
N LEU A 112 2.03 -0.56 -17.31
CA LEU A 112 0.95 -1.53 -17.12
C LEU A 112 -0.24 -1.21 -18.03
N LEU A 113 -0.56 0.08 -18.24
CA LEU A 113 -1.59 0.52 -19.18
C LEU A 113 -1.22 0.14 -20.62
N ALA A 114 0.01 0.38 -21.04
CA ALA A 114 0.50 0.01 -22.37
C ALA A 114 0.53 -1.50 -22.63
N GLN A 115 0.63 -2.32 -21.59
CA GLN A 115 0.62 -3.78 -21.64
C GLN A 115 -0.80 -4.39 -21.55
N ASP A 116 -1.84 -3.56 -21.49
CA ASP A 116 -3.22 -3.99 -21.24
C ASP A 116 -3.38 -4.80 -19.92
N ASP A 117 -2.54 -4.49 -18.94
CA ASP A 117 -2.69 -4.98 -17.57
C ASP A 117 -3.55 -4.03 -16.72
N ILE A 118 -3.69 -2.77 -17.16
CA ILE A 118 -4.61 -1.77 -16.63
C ILE A 118 -5.57 -1.35 -17.74
N TYR A 119 -6.83 -1.14 -17.41
CA TYR A 119 -7.87 -0.64 -18.31
C TYR A 119 -8.79 0.35 -17.61
N LEU A 120 -9.40 1.24 -18.40
CA LEU A 120 -10.38 2.20 -17.90
C LEU A 120 -11.76 1.54 -17.81
N GLY A 121 -12.44 1.74 -16.70
CA GLY A 121 -13.80 1.23 -16.44
C GLY A 121 -14.57 2.19 -15.53
N GLU A 122 -15.76 1.78 -15.12
CA GLU A 122 -16.58 2.49 -14.15
C GLU A 122 -16.71 1.64 -12.90
N TYR A 123 -16.44 2.24 -11.75
CA TYR A 123 -16.61 1.58 -10.46
C TYR A 123 -17.77 2.24 -9.71
N SER A 124 -18.66 1.43 -9.18
CA SER A 124 -19.74 1.90 -8.34
C SER A 124 -19.93 0.97 -7.14
N GLY A 125 -20.11 1.56 -5.98
CA GLY A 125 -20.29 0.81 -4.74
C GLY A 125 -20.50 1.70 -3.53
N TRP A 126 -20.68 1.09 -2.37
CA TRP A 126 -20.79 1.78 -1.09
C TRP A 126 -19.39 2.07 -0.56
N TYR A 127 -18.98 3.33 -0.58
CA TYR A 127 -17.64 3.78 -0.21
C TYR A 127 -17.61 4.39 1.18
N SER A 128 -16.69 3.93 2.02
CA SER A 128 -16.33 4.55 3.28
C SER A 128 -15.07 5.40 3.11
N VAL A 129 -15.20 6.72 3.30
CA VAL A 129 -14.06 7.64 3.28
C VAL A 129 -13.08 7.35 4.43
N SER A 130 -13.60 6.97 5.60
CA SER A 130 -12.80 6.68 6.79
C SER A 130 -11.95 5.42 6.65
N ASP A 131 -12.47 4.42 5.93
CA ASP A 131 -11.78 3.15 5.70
C ASP A 131 -11.00 3.16 4.37
N GLU A 132 -11.31 4.15 3.49
CA GLU A 132 -10.82 4.23 2.11
C GLU A 132 -11.11 2.95 1.33
N GLU A 133 -12.29 2.34 1.56
CA GLU A 133 -12.68 1.04 1.01
C GLU A 133 -14.10 1.07 0.46
N PHE A 134 -14.30 0.27 -0.62
CA PHE A 134 -15.62 0.00 -1.18
C PHE A 134 -16.19 -1.29 -0.62
N PHE A 135 -17.50 -1.27 -0.42
CA PHE A 135 -18.27 -2.40 0.08
C PHE A 135 -19.41 -2.73 -0.87
N THR A 136 -19.70 -4.00 -1.02
CA THR A 136 -20.98 -4.46 -1.58
C THR A 136 -22.08 -4.34 -0.52
N GLU A 137 -23.35 -4.29 -0.91
CA GLU A 137 -24.46 -4.25 0.04
C GLU A 137 -24.41 -5.39 1.05
N SER A 138 -23.99 -6.58 0.64
CA SER A 138 -23.88 -7.77 1.48
C SER A 138 -22.75 -7.70 2.52
N GLN A 139 -21.76 -6.83 2.32
CA GLN A 139 -20.64 -6.62 3.23
C GLN A 139 -20.94 -5.57 4.31
N LEU A 140 -22.02 -4.77 4.15
CA LEU A 140 -22.39 -3.77 5.13
C LEU A 140 -22.90 -4.41 6.43
N ALA A 141 -22.47 -3.88 7.57
CA ALA A 141 -22.96 -4.29 8.88
C ALA A 141 -24.42 -3.85 9.09
N GLU A 142 -24.79 -2.70 8.51
CA GLU A 142 -26.15 -2.16 8.53
C GLU A 142 -26.48 -1.52 7.19
N VAL A 143 -27.71 -1.73 6.68
CA VAL A 143 -28.18 -1.21 5.38
C VAL A 143 -29.36 -0.28 5.60
N PHE A 144 -29.23 0.97 5.18
CA PHE A 144 -30.32 1.95 5.22
C PHE A 144 -31.15 1.89 3.96
N ARG A 145 -32.47 1.88 4.10
CA ARG A 145 -33.41 1.81 2.98
C ARG A 145 -34.48 2.92 3.09
N ASP A 146 -34.90 3.43 1.93
CA ASP A 146 -36.04 4.34 1.84
C ASP A 146 -37.39 3.59 1.97
N GLU A 147 -38.49 4.35 1.92
CA GLU A 147 -39.86 3.83 1.99
C GLU A 147 -40.18 2.83 0.86
N ASN A 148 -39.42 2.84 -0.24
CA ASN A 148 -39.60 1.95 -1.40
C ASN A 148 -38.66 0.73 -1.33
N GLY A 149 -37.88 0.58 -0.25
CA GLY A 149 -36.91 -0.49 -0.07
C GLY A 149 -35.59 -0.30 -0.81
N LYS A 150 -35.37 0.84 -1.47
CA LYS A 150 -34.10 1.17 -2.14
C LYS A 150 -33.04 1.50 -1.11
N VAL A 151 -31.85 0.94 -1.26
CA VAL A 151 -30.72 1.24 -0.39
C VAL A 151 -30.28 2.69 -0.59
N THR A 152 -30.15 3.42 0.50
CA THR A 152 -29.75 4.84 0.52
C THR A 152 -28.43 5.08 1.23
N GLY A 153 -27.89 4.10 1.95
CA GLY A 153 -26.66 4.15 2.71
C GLY A 153 -26.49 2.92 3.58
N GLY A 154 -25.53 2.97 4.48
CA GLY A 154 -25.27 1.89 5.45
C GLY A 154 -24.08 2.16 6.33
N ILE A 155 -23.72 1.17 7.12
CA ILE A 155 -22.56 1.18 8.01
C ILE A 155 -21.63 0.05 7.58
N ALA A 156 -20.36 0.37 7.37
CA ALA A 156 -19.30 -0.60 7.13
C ALA A 156 -19.04 -1.47 8.36
N PRO A 157 -18.38 -2.64 8.23
CA PRO A 157 -18.01 -3.49 9.39
C PRO A 157 -17.15 -2.77 10.44
N SER A 158 -16.40 -1.75 10.02
CA SER A 158 -15.61 -0.85 10.88
C SER A 158 -16.45 0.10 11.74
N GLY A 159 -17.75 0.23 11.48
CA GLY A 159 -18.66 1.17 12.14
C GLY A 159 -18.75 2.56 11.48
N HIS A 160 -18.10 2.78 10.34
CA HIS A 160 -18.18 4.03 9.60
C HIS A 160 -19.32 4.04 8.60
N GLU A 161 -19.88 5.23 8.35
CA GLU A 161 -20.90 5.43 7.31
C GLU A 161 -20.34 5.24 5.91
N VAL A 162 -21.19 4.72 5.01
CA VAL A 162 -20.87 4.59 3.59
C VAL A 162 -21.85 5.40 2.75
N ALA A 163 -21.35 5.93 1.63
CA ALA A 163 -22.15 6.59 0.59
C ALA A 163 -22.00 5.87 -0.75
N TRP A 164 -23.06 5.91 -1.58
CA TRP A 164 -22.94 5.39 -2.94
C TRP A 164 -22.07 6.29 -3.79
N VAL A 165 -21.00 5.72 -4.34
CA VAL A 165 -20.09 6.40 -5.26
C VAL A 165 -20.10 5.65 -6.59
N SER A 166 -20.18 6.37 -7.69
CA SER A 166 -19.93 5.87 -9.04
C SER A 166 -18.93 6.80 -9.68
N GLU A 167 -17.76 6.26 -10.02
CA GLU A 167 -16.69 7.04 -10.63
C GLU A 167 -15.97 6.24 -11.72
N GLU A 168 -15.45 6.95 -12.71
CA GLU A 168 -14.49 6.39 -13.66
C GLU A 168 -13.21 6.02 -12.92
N SER A 169 -12.72 4.81 -13.14
CA SER A 169 -11.50 4.31 -12.51
C SER A 169 -10.72 3.43 -13.46
N TYR A 170 -9.41 3.41 -13.30
CA TYR A 170 -8.57 2.39 -13.90
C TYR A 170 -8.54 1.13 -13.04
N PHE A 171 -8.57 -0.04 -13.69
CA PHE A 171 -8.57 -1.36 -13.07
C PHE A 171 -7.32 -2.13 -13.46
N LEU A 172 -6.62 -2.69 -12.48
CA LEU A 172 -5.59 -3.70 -12.70
C LEU A 172 -6.29 -5.05 -12.95
N ARG A 173 -5.96 -5.70 -14.08
CA ARG A 173 -6.45 -7.05 -14.42
C ARG A 173 -5.81 -8.11 -13.51
N LEU A 174 -6.10 -8.06 -12.22
CA LEU A 174 -5.55 -8.99 -11.25
C LEU A 174 -6.01 -10.43 -11.55
N SER A 175 -7.22 -10.60 -12.07
CA SER A 175 -7.75 -11.87 -12.56
C SER A 175 -6.86 -12.56 -13.59
N LYS A 176 -6.16 -11.80 -14.45
CA LYS A 176 -5.20 -12.31 -15.45
C LYS A 176 -4.02 -13.06 -14.82
N TYR A 177 -3.74 -12.79 -13.56
CA TYR A 177 -2.59 -13.34 -12.82
C TYR A 177 -2.96 -14.56 -11.94
N GLN A 178 -4.22 -14.93 -11.87
CA GLN A 178 -4.75 -16.02 -11.05
C GLN A 178 -3.91 -17.30 -11.14
N ASP A 179 -3.79 -17.87 -12.34
CA ASP A 179 -3.12 -19.15 -12.54
C ASP A 179 -1.62 -19.06 -12.21
N LYS A 180 -0.99 -17.93 -12.56
CA LYS A 180 0.43 -17.68 -12.25
C LYS A 180 0.69 -17.62 -10.74
N LEU A 181 -0.23 -16.99 -9.98
CA LEU A 181 -0.12 -16.92 -8.53
C LEU A 181 -0.33 -18.27 -7.88
N VAL A 182 -1.29 -19.06 -8.36
CA VAL A 182 -1.50 -20.44 -7.89
C VAL A 182 -0.25 -21.30 -8.13
N GLU A 183 0.33 -21.24 -9.34
CA GLU A 183 1.58 -21.94 -9.67
C GLU A 183 2.73 -21.48 -8.77
N PHE A 184 2.87 -20.17 -8.57
CA PHE A 184 3.91 -19.60 -7.73
C PHE A 184 3.80 -20.06 -6.26
N PHE A 185 2.62 -20.00 -5.66
CA PHE A 185 2.41 -20.43 -4.27
C PHE A 185 2.63 -21.94 -4.10
N ASN A 186 2.23 -22.74 -5.08
CA ASN A 186 2.51 -24.18 -5.07
C ASN A 186 4.02 -24.50 -5.18
N ALA A 187 4.77 -23.71 -5.94
CA ALA A 187 6.22 -23.85 -6.07
C ALA A 187 6.99 -23.30 -4.85
N HIS A 188 6.39 -22.37 -4.11
CA HIS A 188 6.98 -21.66 -2.97
C HIS A 188 6.07 -21.69 -1.73
N PRO A 189 5.85 -22.87 -1.11
CA PRO A 189 4.92 -23.02 0.01
C PRO A 189 5.30 -22.21 1.25
N ASP A 190 6.58 -21.86 1.39
CA ASP A 190 7.09 -21.05 2.51
C ASP A 190 7.07 -19.55 2.24
N PHE A 191 6.52 -19.12 1.10
CA PHE A 191 6.51 -17.70 0.70
C PHE A 191 5.70 -16.81 1.65
N ILE A 192 4.58 -17.33 2.16
CA ILE A 192 3.74 -16.64 3.15
C ILE A 192 3.74 -17.45 4.45
N GLN A 193 4.17 -16.81 5.53
CA GLN A 193 4.28 -17.40 6.86
C GLN A 193 3.49 -16.59 7.90
N PRO A 194 2.92 -17.22 8.95
CA PRO A 194 2.79 -18.68 9.15
C PRO A 194 1.73 -19.29 8.22
N ASP A 195 1.70 -20.62 8.12
CA ASP A 195 0.80 -21.40 7.24
C ASP A 195 -0.67 -20.96 7.31
N GLY A 196 -1.12 -20.51 8.49
CA GLY A 196 -2.48 -19.97 8.68
C GLY A 196 -2.77 -18.77 7.77
N ARG A 197 -1.78 -17.92 7.47
CA ARG A 197 -1.91 -16.76 6.57
C ARG A 197 -1.94 -17.19 5.11
N MET A 198 -1.12 -18.16 4.73
CA MET A 198 -1.20 -18.78 3.39
C MET A 198 -2.59 -19.37 3.16
N ASN A 199 -3.11 -20.15 4.11
CA ASN A 199 -4.44 -20.74 4.02
C ASN A 199 -5.56 -19.69 3.93
N GLU A 200 -5.44 -18.59 4.66
CA GLU A 200 -6.38 -17.48 4.61
C GLU A 200 -6.41 -16.82 3.21
N ILE A 201 -5.25 -16.55 2.62
CA ILE A 201 -5.13 -16.00 1.28
C ILE A 201 -5.70 -16.97 0.23
N MET A 202 -5.33 -18.25 0.32
CA MET A 202 -5.84 -19.25 -0.60
C MET A 202 -7.36 -19.32 -0.58
N LYS A 203 -7.98 -19.43 0.59
CA LYS A 203 -9.43 -19.60 0.75
C LYS A 203 -10.24 -18.35 0.44
N ASN A 204 -9.72 -17.18 0.83
CA ASN A 204 -10.52 -15.96 0.76
C ASN A 204 -10.37 -15.22 -0.57
N PHE A 205 -9.24 -15.42 -1.26
CA PHE A 205 -8.93 -14.66 -2.49
C PHE A 205 -8.65 -15.55 -3.69
N ILE A 206 -7.86 -16.61 -3.53
CA ILE A 206 -7.44 -17.44 -4.66
C ILE A 206 -8.52 -18.44 -5.09
N GLU A 207 -9.10 -19.21 -4.16
CA GLU A 207 -10.12 -20.22 -4.49
C GLU A 207 -11.42 -19.62 -5.08
N PRO A 208 -11.91 -18.47 -4.58
CA PRO A 208 -13.08 -17.81 -5.20
C PRO A 208 -12.78 -17.22 -6.59
N GLY A 209 -11.53 -16.99 -6.92
CA GLY A 209 -11.05 -16.28 -8.10
C GLY A 209 -10.73 -14.82 -7.78
N LEU A 210 -9.60 -14.34 -8.32
CA LEU A 210 -9.19 -12.95 -8.16
C LEU A 210 -10.06 -12.03 -9.02
N GLU A 211 -10.53 -10.95 -8.41
CA GLU A 211 -11.24 -9.88 -9.09
C GLU A 211 -10.28 -8.75 -9.49
N ASP A 212 -10.62 -8.02 -10.57
CA ASP A 212 -9.84 -6.88 -11.00
C ASP A 212 -9.94 -5.75 -9.97
N LEU A 213 -8.81 -5.09 -9.72
CA LEU A 213 -8.66 -4.14 -8.62
C LEU A 213 -8.65 -2.71 -9.14
N ALA A 214 -9.50 -1.83 -8.59
CA ALA A 214 -9.46 -0.41 -8.87
C ALA A 214 -8.15 0.21 -8.39
N VAL A 215 -7.39 0.85 -9.31
CA VAL A 215 -6.04 1.37 -9.07
C VAL A 215 -5.90 2.86 -9.37
N SER A 216 -7.02 3.56 -9.57
CA SER A 216 -7.03 5.03 -9.64
C SER A 216 -8.30 5.61 -9.05
N ARG A 217 -8.26 6.90 -8.73
CA ARG A 217 -9.37 7.67 -8.17
C ARG A 217 -9.46 9.03 -8.82
N THR A 218 -10.69 9.59 -8.85
CA THR A 218 -11.00 10.95 -9.33
C THR A 218 -11.62 11.83 -8.26
N SER A 219 -11.96 11.26 -7.11
CA SER A 219 -12.68 11.95 -6.01
C SER A 219 -11.80 12.84 -5.14
N PHE A 220 -10.48 12.73 -5.25
CA PHE A 220 -9.48 13.57 -4.57
C PHE A 220 -8.28 13.85 -5.46
N THR A 221 -7.39 14.78 -5.06
CA THR A 221 -6.26 15.23 -5.88
C THR A 221 -4.90 14.94 -5.26
N TRP A 222 -4.84 14.59 -3.99
CA TRP A 222 -3.61 14.31 -3.28
C TRP A 222 -3.12 12.87 -3.54
N GLY A 223 -2.26 12.73 -4.53
CA GLY A 223 -1.69 11.46 -4.98
C GLY A 223 -0.87 11.64 -6.25
N VAL A 224 -0.27 10.56 -6.75
CA VAL A 224 0.51 10.58 -8.00
C VAL A 224 -0.44 10.70 -9.19
N PRO A 225 -0.36 11.78 -10.00
CA PRO A 225 -1.24 11.91 -11.17
C PRO A 225 -0.93 10.84 -12.21
N VAL A 226 -1.97 10.29 -12.86
CA VAL A 226 -1.80 9.44 -14.04
C VAL A 226 -1.34 10.31 -15.22
N PRO A 227 -0.12 10.13 -15.78
CA PRO A 227 0.41 11.06 -16.79
C PRO A 227 -0.45 11.22 -18.03
N SER A 228 -1.00 10.11 -18.56
CA SER A 228 -1.87 10.09 -19.75
C SER A 228 -3.29 10.59 -19.48
N ASN A 229 -3.72 10.65 -18.21
CA ASN A 229 -5.05 11.11 -17.80
C ASN A 229 -5.03 11.79 -16.42
N PRO A 230 -4.57 13.04 -16.30
CA PRO A 230 -4.37 13.73 -15.01
C PRO A 230 -5.63 14.01 -14.18
N LYS A 231 -6.81 13.63 -14.66
CA LYS A 231 -8.02 13.60 -13.83
C LYS A 231 -7.94 12.54 -12.74
N HIS A 232 -7.14 11.49 -12.98
CA HIS A 232 -6.96 10.38 -12.07
C HIS A 232 -5.68 10.54 -11.28
N VAL A 233 -5.71 10.15 -10.03
CA VAL A 233 -4.54 9.88 -9.21
C VAL A 233 -4.38 8.38 -9.04
N VAL A 234 -3.15 7.90 -9.01
CA VAL A 234 -2.85 6.49 -8.75
C VAL A 234 -3.31 6.14 -7.33
N TYR A 235 -4.05 5.04 -7.21
CA TYR A 235 -4.57 4.61 -5.91
C TYR A 235 -3.57 3.71 -5.18
N VAL A 236 -3.71 3.66 -3.87
CA VAL A 236 -2.79 3.09 -2.87
C VAL A 236 -2.12 1.77 -3.27
N TRP A 237 -2.80 0.87 -3.97
CA TRP A 237 -2.26 -0.45 -4.28
C TRP A 237 -1.00 -0.42 -5.17
N ILE A 238 -0.91 0.48 -6.14
CA ILE A 238 0.29 0.64 -6.95
C ILE A 238 1.27 1.57 -6.24
N ASP A 239 0.79 2.72 -5.77
CA ASP A 239 1.61 3.72 -5.09
C ASP A 239 2.32 3.12 -3.87
N ALA A 240 1.56 2.72 -2.85
CA ALA A 240 2.15 2.24 -1.61
C ALA A 240 2.99 0.97 -1.80
N LEU A 241 2.55 -0.03 -2.59
CA LEU A 241 3.28 -1.29 -2.71
C LEU A 241 4.61 -1.18 -3.48
N LEU A 242 4.74 -0.22 -4.39
CA LEU A 242 6.01 0.01 -5.09
C LEU A 242 7.13 0.53 -4.18
N ASN A 243 6.81 1.05 -2.99
CA ASN A 243 7.82 1.56 -2.07
C ASN A 243 8.94 0.54 -1.79
N TYR A 244 8.58 -0.74 -1.65
CA TYR A 244 9.53 -1.80 -1.32
C TYR A 244 10.59 -2.01 -2.40
N ALA A 245 10.27 -1.74 -3.65
CA ALA A 245 11.19 -1.83 -4.77
C ALA A 245 11.92 -0.50 -5.03
N THR A 246 11.18 0.62 -5.00
CA THR A 246 11.74 1.96 -5.28
C THR A 246 12.77 2.39 -4.23
N ALA A 247 12.57 2.01 -2.96
CA ALA A 247 13.53 2.25 -1.89
C ALA A 247 14.90 1.60 -2.14
N LEU A 248 14.96 0.55 -2.97
CA LEU A 248 16.17 -0.14 -3.38
C LEU A 248 16.76 0.39 -4.69
N GLY A 249 16.07 1.31 -5.39
CA GLY A 249 16.51 1.87 -6.66
C GLY A 249 15.79 1.34 -7.91
N TYR A 250 14.71 0.55 -7.75
CA TYR A 250 13.92 0.13 -8.91
C TYR A 250 13.40 1.34 -9.70
N GLY A 251 13.58 1.30 -11.02
CA GLY A 251 13.18 2.38 -11.93
C GLY A 251 14.05 3.63 -11.87
N GLN A 252 15.16 3.62 -11.15
CA GLN A 252 16.10 4.73 -11.02
C GLN A 252 17.41 4.41 -11.76
N GLU A 253 18.30 5.41 -11.89
CA GLU A 253 19.63 5.22 -12.53
C GLU A 253 20.52 4.28 -11.70
N GLU A 254 20.44 4.36 -10.36
CA GLU A 254 21.22 3.53 -9.47
C GLU A 254 20.40 2.34 -8.95
N THR A 255 20.63 1.15 -9.52
CA THR A 255 19.90 -0.08 -9.23
C THR A 255 20.68 -1.08 -8.37
N ALA A 256 21.90 -0.74 -7.93
CA ALA A 256 22.79 -1.70 -7.25
C ALA A 256 22.16 -2.36 -6.01
N ASN A 257 21.39 -1.62 -5.22
CA ASN A 257 20.69 -2.18 -4.08
C ASN A 257 19.49 -3.04 -4.51
N TYR A 258 18.77 -2.63 -5.58
CA TYR A 258 17.67 -3.42 -6.11
C TYR A 258 18.19 -4.77 -6.62
N ASP A 259 19.23 -4.78 -7.44
CA ASP A 259 19.83 -6.00 -7.98
C ASP A 259 20.33 -6.95 -6.87
N LYS A 260 20.87 -6.36 -5.80
CA LYS A 260 21.44 -7.11 -4.69
C LYS A 260 20.39 -7.66 -3.72
N PHE A 261 19.44 -6.85 -3.30
CA PHE A 261 18.52 -7.19 -2.22
C PHE A 261 17.19 -7.77 -2.71
N TRP A 262 16.67 -7.33 -3.86
CA TRP A 262 15.42 -7.86 -4.40
C TRP A 262 15.53 -9.31 -4.88
N ASN A 263 16.71 -9.70 -5.38
CA ASN A 263 17.00 -11.09 -5.76
C ASN A 263 17.50 -11.96 -4.58
N GLY A 264 17.62 -11.39 -3.40
CA GLY A 264 17.98 -12.06 -2.16
C GLY A 264 16.77 -12.58 -1.39
N THR A 265 16.98 -12.84 -0.09
CA THR A 265 15.86 -13.16 0.81
C THR A 265 15.20 -11.87 1.27
N VAL A 266 13.94 -11.70 0.93
CA VAL A 266 13.10 -10.55 1.33
C VAL A 266 12.17 -11.00 2.46
N TYR A 267 12.07 -10.21 3.51
CA TYR A 267 11.11 -10.41 4.61
C TYR A 267 10.25 -9.16 4.79
N HIS A 268 8.95 -9.37 4.82
CA HIS A 268 7.95 -8.32 4.95
C HIS A 268 6.98 -8.61 6.11
#